data_fcf33958d15c5fcecdf54ee30e5afe7d
#
_entry.id   fcf33958d15c5fcecdf54ee30e5afe7d
#
_cell.length_a   1.000
_cell.length_b   1.000
_cell.length_c   1.000
_cell.angle_alpha   90.00
_cell.angle_beta   90.00
_cell.angle_gamma   90.00
#
_symmetry.space_group_name_H-M   'P 1'
#
loop_
_entity.id
_entity.type
_entity.pdbx_description
1 polymer ?
#
loop_
_entity_poly.entity_id
_entity_poly.type
_entity_poly.pdbx_seq_one_letter_code
_entity_poly.pdbx_strand_id
1 'polypeptide(L)'
;MLCLFAVFAFSCNEEMERLLTDDYPESGTEYTTGHVLMVVIDGASGIAVNEAYNTRKAPVIRSMTDKSLFTFYGLADNEEGVSKERGWAYLLTGTTKNGLDVNQGIDELETPSFLQRLKEADENLKVSFYSSDTEFFGAFGSVADTKRKTSADSETADALIAEINGETISDIVVAQFGGVQQIGEQHGFWSNETTPTSEVIDAIYNVDAFIGKIMKVLEARPRYVQENWLVVITSSYGGVYEGNVTPASLYDDPRLNSFMMLYNSRFASKLLQRPGSDELQYKFYSPYFVGPGQKATTNAVMTGNTEFFNICLLYTSDAADEGL
;
A
#
# COMPACT_ATOMS: atom_id res chain seq x y z
N MET A 1 52.89 -0.32 -11.29
CA MET A 1 51.75 0.31 -12.03
C MET A 1 50.52 -0.47 -11.65
N LEU A 2 49.82 0.00 -10.63
CA LEU A 2 48.69 -0.70 -9.99
C LEU A 2 47.43 -0.01 -10.50
N CYS A 3 46.66 -0.67 -11.38
CA CYS A 3 45.38 -0.17 -11.84
C CYS A 3 44.34 -0.45 -10.77
N LEU A 4 43.87 0.61 -10.13
CA LEU A 4 42.77 0.59 -9.19
C LEU A 4 41.44 0.56 -10.03
N PHE A 5 40.78 -0.59 -10.09
CA PHE A 5 39.44 -0.70 -10.62
C PHE A 5 38.47 -0.20 -9.52
N ALA A 6 37.97 1.01 -9.69
CA ALA A 6 36.84 1.49 -8.91
C ALA A 6 35.58 0.86 -9.50
N VAL A 7 35.05 -0.14 -8.84
CA VAL A 7 33.73 -0.68 -9.11
C VAL A 7 32.71 0.31 -8.53
N PHE A 8 32.09 1.09 -9.40
CA PHE A 8 30.90 1.87 -9.01
C PHE A 8 29.73 0.89 -8.83
N ALA A 9 29.40 0.62 -7.59
CA ALA A 9 28.16 -0.03 -7.25
C ALA A 9 27.03 0.99 -7.48
N PHE A 10 26.40 0.94 -8.63
CA PHE A 10 25.16 1.67 -8.86
C PHE A 10 24.08 1.02 -8.01
N SER A 11 23.66 1.71 -6.99
CA SER A 11 22.53 1.34 -6.15
C SER A 11 21.24 1.55 -6.96
N CYS A 12 20.38 0.54 -7.01
CA CYS A 12 19.07 0.62 -7.68
C CYS A 12 18.08 1.58 -7.00
N ASN A 13 18.50 2.27 -5.95
CA ASN A 13 17.74 3.35 -5.33
C ASN A 13 17.63 4.58 -6.24
N GLU A 14 18.58 4.74 -7.18
CA GLU A 14 18.61 5.89 -8.10
C GLU A 14 17.37 6.00 -8.99
N GLU A 15 16.71 4.88 -9.35
CA GLU A 15 15.50 5.00 -10.18
C GLU A 15 14.29 5.51 -9.39
N MET A 16 14.20 5.17 -8.12
CA MET A 16 13.11 5.65 -7.29
C MET A 16 13.38 7.08 -6.80
N GLU A 17 14.63 7.38 -6.45
CA GLU A 17 15.07 8.76 -6.20
C GLU A 17 14.93 9.65 -7.46
N ARG A 18 15.27 9.15 -8.66
CA ARG A 18 15.01 9.87 -9.92
C ARG A 18 13.54 10.13 -10.17
N LEU A 19 12.66 9.19 -9.87
CA LEU A 19 11.22 9.39 -9.99
C LEU A 19 10.68 10.40 -8.98
N LEU A 20 11.38 10.58 -7.88
CA LEU A 20 11.04 11.55 -6.84
C LEU A 20 11.74 12.90 -7.02
N THR A 21 12.90 12.95 -7.71
CA THR A 21 13.74 14.16 -7.75
C THR A 21 14.06 14.71 -9.14
N ASP A 22 14.09 13.90 -10.22
CA ASP A 22 14.84 14.34 -11.42
C ASP A 22 14.04 14.89 -12.59
N ASP A 23 12.73 14.74 -12.68
CA ASP A 23 11.96 15.17 -13.87
C ASP A 23 10.64 15.86 -13.57
N TYR A 24 10.53 16.50 -12.43
CA TYR A 24 9.38 17.38 -12.21
C TYR A 24 9.66 18.70 -12.95
N PRO A 25 8.80 19.09 -13.90
CA PRO A 25 8.87 20.46 -14.41
C PRO A 25 8.83 21.39 -13.20
N GLU A 26 9.72 22.38 -13.17
CA GLU A 26 9.65 23.45 -12.19
C GLU A 26 8.23 23.98 -12.20
N SER A 27 7.40 23.47 -11.34
CA SER A 27 6.09 24.01 -11.15
C SER A 27 6.29 25.19 -10.22
N GLY A 28 5.91 26.35 -10.65
CA GLY A 28 5.81 27.52 -9.77
C GLY A 28 4.71 27.36 -8.72
N THR A 29 4.37 26.14 -8.32
CA THR A 29 3.41 25.81 -7.30
C THR A 29 4.19 25.46 -6.05
N GLU A 30 4.23 26.37 -5.10
CA GLU A 30 4.68 26.06 -3.75
C GLU A 30 3.60 25.22 -3.07
N TYR A 31 3.97 24.03 -2.61
CA TYR A 31 3.10 23.25 -1.74
C TYR A 31 3.06 23.86 -0.36
N THR A 32 1.87 23.93 0.19
CA THR A 32 1.66 24.43 1.56
C THR A 32 1.60 23.31 2.58
N THR A 33 1.24 22.10 2.14
CA THR A 33 1.08 20.92 3.00
C THR A 33 1.34 19.63 2.21
N GLY A 34 1.82 18.60 2.90
CA GLY A 34 1.89 17.23 2.41
C GLY A 34 0.86 16.35 3.11
N HIS A 35 0.20 15.47 2.36
CA HIS A 35 -0.81 14.55 2.89
C HIS A 35 -0.65 13.14 2.31
N VAL A 36 -0.92 12.15 3.15
CA VAL A 36 -0.97 10.75 2.72
C VAL A 36 -2.39 10.21 2.92
N LEU A 37 -2.97 9.69 1.86
CA LEU A 37 -4.17 8.86 1.92
C LEU A 37 -3.79 7.41 1.66
N MET A 38 -3.90 6.57 2.68
CA MET A 38 -3.62 5.14 2.58
C MET A 38 -4.92 4.35 2.56
N VAL A 39 -5.16 3.64 1.47
CA VAL A 39 -6.31 2.74 1.26
C VAL A 39 -5.83 1.30 1.32
N VAL A 40 -6.29 0.56 2.31
CA VAL A 40 -5.99 -0.87 2.48
C VAL A 40 -7.20 -1.69 2.06
N ILE A 41 -7.03 -2.63 1.14
CA ILE A 41 -8.10 -3.50 0.63
C ILE A 41 -7.76 -4.94 1.00
N ASP A 42 -8.38 -5.47 2.03
CA ASP A 42 -8.10 -6.82 2.47
C ASP A 42 -8.61 -7.86 1.49
N GLY A 43 -7.81 -8.88 1.22
CA GLY A 43 -8.15 -9.98 0.33
C GLY A 43 -8.04 -9.67 -1.17
N ALA A 44 -7.58 -8.48 -1.56
CA ALA A 44 -7.42 -8.09 -2.96
C ALA A 44 -6.01 -8.42 -3.48
N SER A 45 -5.77 -9.66 -3.91
CA SER A 45 -4.48 -10.00 -4.53
C SER A 45 -4.18 -9.15 -5.76
N GLY A 46 -2.91 -8.98 -6.08
CA GLY A 46 -2.49 -8.32 -7.32
C GLY A 46 -3.00 -9.04 -8.56
N ILE A 47 -3.06 -10.38 -8.54
CA ILE A 47 -3.63 -11.18 -9.63
C ILE A 47 -5.12 -10.84 -9.83
N ALA A 48 -5.90 -10.75 -8.74
CA ALA A 48 -7.32 -10.41 -8.82
C ALA A 48 -7.54 -8.96 -9.27
N VAL A 49 -6.74 -8.02 -8.77
CA VAL A 49 -6.80 -6.62 -9.22
C VAL A 49 -6.40 -6.49 -10.70
N ASN A 50 -5.39 -7.25 -11.15
CA ASN A 50 -4.99 -7.28 -12.56
C ASN A 50 -6.08 -7.85 -13.46
N GLU A 51 -6.78 -8.90 -13.03
CA GLU A 51 -7.93 -9.43 -13.76
C GLU A 51 -9.07 -8.41 -13.84
N ALA A 52 -9.40 -7.75 -12.72
CA ALA A 52 -10.37 -6.66 -12.70
C ALA A 52 -9.96 -5.49 -13.60
N TYR A 53 -8.68 -5.13 -13.61
CA TYR A 53 -8.11 -4.10 -14.49
C TYR A 53 -8.27 -4.48 -15.96
N ASN A 54 -7.93 -5.72 -16.35
CA ASN A 54 -7.97 -6.19 -17.74
C ASN A 54 -9.42 -6.35 -18.24
N THR A 55 -10.32 -6.79 -17.39
CA THR A 55 -11.75 -6.97 -17.70
C THR A 55 -12.58 -5.69 -17.53
N ARG A 56 -11.94 -4.55 -17.21
CA ARG A 56 -12.57 -3.26 -16.97
C ARG A 56 -13.54 -3.24 -15.77
N LYS A 57 -13.33 -4.12 -14.83
CA LYS A 57 -14.02 -4.14 -13.53
C LYS A 57 -13.33 -3.25 -12.48
N ALA A 58 -12.17 -2.66 -12.79
CA ALA A 58 -11.50 -1.65 -11.97
C ALA A 58 -11.19 -0.40 -12.83
N PRO A 59 -12.21 0.34 -13.30
CA PRO A 59 -12.00 1.48 -14.19
C PRO A 59 -11.28 2.66 -13.52
N VAL A 60 -11.45 2.86 -12.21
CA VAL A 60 -10.81 3.95 -11.48
C VAL A 60 -9.32 3.64 -11.26
N ILE A 61 -8.99 2.47 -10.70
CA ILE A 61 -7.60 2.01 -10.58
C ILE A 61 -6.93 2.08 -11.95
N ARG A 62 -7.62 1.66 -13.01
CA ARG A 62 -7.10 1.72 -14.37
C ARG A 62 -6.78 3.16 -14.80
N SER A 63 -7.62 4.12 -14.51
CA SER A 63 -7.36 5.52 -14.86
C SER A 63 -6.24 6.14 -14.02
N MET A 64 -6.07 5.68 -12.79
CA MET A 64 -5.02 6.17 -11.89
C MET A 64 -3.62 5.68 -12.30
N THR A 65 -3.51 4.58 -13.05
CA THR A 65 -2.18 4.07 -13.49
C THR A 65 -1.38 5.06 -14.31
N ASP A 66 -2.02 6.02 -14.98
CA ASP A 66 -1.34 7.04 -15.78
C ASP A 66 -0.45 7.98 -14.95
N LYS A 67 -0.72 8.03 -13.63
CA LYS A 67 -0.02 8.89 -12.67
C LYS A 67 0.39 8.11 -11.41
N SER A 68 0.83 6.87 -11.60
CA SER A 68 1.17 5.99 -10.49
C SER A 68 2.42 5.17 -10.75
N LEU A 69 3.13 4.90 -9.66
CA LEU A 69 3.97 3.71 -9.56
C LEU A 69 3.10 2.59 -9.05
N PHE A 70 3.01 1.47 -9.76
CA PHE A 70 2.11 0.40 -9.36
C PHE A 70 2.63 -0.98 -9.74
N THR A 71 2.14 -2.00 -9.06
CA THR A 71 2.39 -3.38 -9.42
C THR A 71 1.23 -4.28 -9.04
N PHE A 72 1.06 -5.34 -9.82
CA PHE A 72 0.21 -6.48 -9.52
C PHE A 72 1.00 -7.66 -8.94
N TYR A 73 2.30 -7.48 -8.68
CA TYR A 73 3.24 -8.50 -8.26
C TYR A 73 3.89 -8.19 -6.91
N GLY A 74 3.15 -7.55 -6.02
CA GLY A 74 3.56 -7.42 -4.62
C GLY A 74 3.52 -8.78 -3.91
N LEU A 75 4.22 -8.89 -2.78
CA LEU A 75 4.18 -10.06 -1.91
C LEU A 75 3.66 -9.65 -0.54
N ALA A 76 2.64 -10.34 -0.07
CA ALA A 76 2.14 -10.19 1.29
C ALA A 76 3.07 -10.83 2.31
N ASP A 77 3.71 -11.93 1.94
CA ASP A 77 4.78 -12.60 2.68
C ASP A 77 5.60 -13.43 1.68
N ASN A 78 6.65 -14.07 2.15
CA ASN A 78 7.45 -15.03 1.42
C ASN A 78 7.35 -16.46 1.98
N GLU A 79 6.41 -16.70 2.89
CA GLU A 79 6.16 -17.97 3.56
C GLU A 79 4.71 -18.42 3.34
N GLU A 80 4.46 -19.70 3.42
CA GLU A 80 3.12 -20.26 3.33
C GLU A 80 2.26 -19.82 4.55
N GLY A 81 0.98 -19.60 4.32
CA GLY A 81 0.02 -19.36 5.39
C GLY A 81 -0.07 -17.91 5.87
N VAL A 82 0.05 -16.96 4.96
CA VAL A 82 -0.23 -15.55 5.27
C VAL A 82 -1.68 -15.39 5.70
N SER A 83 -1.88 -14.84 6.89
CA SER A 83 -3.19 -14.36 7.35
C SER A 83 -3.32 -12.85 7.10
N LYS A 84 -4.57 -12.35 7.16
CA LYS A 84 -4.83 -10.91 7.08
C LYS A 84 -4.10 -10.15 8.19
N GLU A 85 -4.03 -10.70 9.39
CA GLU A 85 -3.39 -10.11 10.57
C GLU A 85 -1.88 -9.93 10.35
N ARG A 86 -1.22 -10.95 9.80
CA ARG A 86 0.20 -10.86 9.45
C ARG A 86 0.42 -9.85 8.32
N GLY A 87 -0.44 -9.83 7.32
CA GLY A 87 -0.41 -8.83 6.27
C GLY A 87 -0.52 -7.41 6.82
N TRP A 88 -1.44 -7.18 7.76
CA TRP A 88 -1.56 -5.89 8.46
C TRP A 88 -0.33 -5.55 9.28
N ALA A 89 0.19 -6.53 10.04
CA ALA A 89 1.38 -6.33 10.85
C ALA A 89 2.57 -5.92 9.98
N TYR A 90 2.81 -6.60 8.86
CA TYR A 90 3.89 -6.25 7.93
C TYR A 90 3.69 -4.88 7.30
N LEU A 91 2.48 -4.59 6.86
CA LEU A 91 2.12 -3.31 6.26
C LEU A 91 2.30 -2.15 7.22
N LEU A 92 1.81 -2.29 8.45
CA LEU A 92 1.76 -1.17 9.41
C LEU A 92 3.03 -1.04 10.26
N THR A 93 3.81 -2.12 10.45
CA THR A 93 5.09 -2.04 11.19
C THR A 93 6.29 -1.87 10.28
N GLY A 94 6.15 -2.23 9.01
CA GLY A 94 7.21 -2.20 8.04
C GLY A 94 8.32 -3.24 8.29
N THR A 95 8.05 -4.27 9.07
CA THR A 95 9.02 -5.32 9.36
C THR A 95 8.36 -6.68 9.56
N THR A 96 9.05 -7.74 9.17
CA THR A 96 8.65 -9.12 9.47
C THR A 96 9.10 -9.57 10.87
N LYS A 97 9.97 -8.81 11.51
CA LYS A 97 10.41 -9.02 12.89
C LYS A 97 9.55 -8.20 13.85
N ASN A 98 8.24 -8.40 13.80
CA ASN A 98 7.26 -7.61 14.55
C ASN A 98 6.74 -8.31 15.81
N GLY A 99 7.25 -9.49 16.13
CA GLY A 99 6.84 -10.28 17.30
C GLY A 99 5.59 -11.14 17.08
N LEU A 100 4.96 -11.06 15.89
CA LEU A 100 3.75 -11.81 15.59
C LEU A 100 4.08 -13.15 14.91
N ASP A 101 3.72 -14.26 15.55
CA ASP A 101 3.85 -15.60 15.00
C ASP A 101 2.64 -16.00 14.15
N VAL A 102 2.76 -17.05 13.34
CA VAL A 102 1.73 -17.51 12.38
C VAL A 102 0.37 -17.87 13.00
N ASN A 103 0.35 -18.19 14.28
CA ASN A 103 -0.85 -18.61 15.00
C ASN A 103 -1.32 -17.57 16.04
N GLN A 104 -0.72 -16.38 16.04
CA GLN A 104 -1.05 -15.33 17.00
C GLN A 104 -2.05 -14.35 16.43
N GLY A 105 -2.92 -13.81 17.28
CA GLY A 105 -3.81 -12.71 16.93
C GLY A 105 -3.07 -11.38 16.86
N ILE A 106 -3.64 -10.42 16.16
CA ILE A 106 -3.03 -9.09 15.99
C ILE A 106 -2.84 -8.32 17.31
N ASP A 107 -3.55 -8.69 18.35
CA ASP A 107 -3.45 -8.15 19.71
C ASP A 107 -2.13 -8.51 20.41
N GLU A 108 -1.41 -9.53 19.90
CA GLU A 108 -0.09 -9.91 20.38
C GLU A 108 1.06 -9.17 19.65
N LEU A 109 0.73 -8.22 18.77
CA LEU A 109 1.72 -7.45 18.04
C LEU A 109 2.53 -6.54 18.98
N GLU A 110 3.84 -6.80 19.10
CA GLU A 110 4.73 -6.06 19.99
C GLU A 110 5.36 -4.81 19.34
N THR A 111 5.53 -4.86 18.02
CA THR A 111 6.20 -3.78 17.28
C THR A 111 5.24 -2.63 17.02
N PRO A 112 5.59 -1.39 17.37
CA PRO A 112 4.75 -0.24 17.10
C PRO A 112 4.57 0.00 15.60
N SER A 113 3.36 0.42 15.21
CA SER A 113 3.06 0.79 13.82
C SER A 113 3.83 2.04 13.39
N PHE A 114 3.97 2.24 12.09
CA PHE A 114 4.57 3.47 11.56
C PHE A 114 3.77 4.72 11.99
N LEU A 115 2.46 4.62 12.12
CA LEU A 115 1.61 5.71 12.62
C LEU A 115 2.00 6.11 14.05
N GLN A 116 2.24 5.13 14.91
CA GLN A 116 2.70 5.38 16.27
C GLN A 116 4.08 6.04 16.28
N ARG A 117 5.01 5.51 15.48
CA ARG A 117 6.38 6.08 15.38
C ARG A 117 6.38 7.52 14.85
N LEU A 118 5.51 7.81 13.89
CA LEU A 118 5.36 9.18 13.37
C LEU A 118 4.81 10.13 14.43
N LYS A 119 3.80 9.71 15.19
CA LYS A 119 3.26 10.51 16.30
C LYS A 119 4.27 10.69 17.44
N GLU A 120 5.14 9.70 17.66
CA GLU A 120 6.25 9.82 18.62
C GLU A 120 7.34 10.81 18.13
N ALA A 121 7.56 10.90 16.82
CA ALA A 121 8.51 11.83 16.21
C ALA A 121 7.96 13.26 16.11
N ASP A 122 6.67 13.41 15.80
CA ASP A 122 5.95 14.68 15.76
C ASP A 122 4.56 14.54 16.38
N GLU A 123 4.38 15.07 17.58
CA GLU A 123 3.10 15.04 18.31
C GLU A 123 2.00 15.89 17.65
N ASN A 124 2.39 16.85 16.79
CA ASN A 124 1.44 17.72 16.09
C ASN A 124 0.85 17.05 14.85
N LEU A 125 1.52 16.03 14.31
CA LEU A 125 1.03 15.27 13.15
C LEU A 125 -0.39 14.75 13.40
N LYS A 126 -1.31 15.02 12.48
CA LYS A 126 -2.70 14.61 12.59
C LYS A 126 -2.94 13.33 11.80
N VAL A 127 -3.54 12.36 12.47
CA VAL A 127 -3.86 11.04 11.90
C VAL A 127 -5.36 10.80 11.99
N SER A 128 -5.96 10.41 10.86
CA SER A 128 -7.32 9.89 10.81
C SER A 128 -7.34 8.42 10.43
N PHE A 129 -8.25 7.65 11.02
CA PHE A 129 -8.32 6.21 10.85
C PHE A 129 -9.75 5.71 10.72
N TYR A 130 -10.06 5.09 9.58
CA TYR A 130 -11.37 4.57 9.23
C TYR A 130 -11.26 3.09 8.87
N SER A 131 -12.10 2.23 9.45
CA SER A 131 -12.04 0.80 9.15
C SER A 131 -13.39 0.13 9.29
N SER A 132 -13.68 -0.80 8.41
CA SER A 132 -14.83 -1.71 8.50
C SER A 132 -14.49 -2.99 9.28
N ASP A 133 -13.20 -3.28 9.52
CA ASP A 133 -12.76 -4.42 10.32
C ASP A 133 -12.50 -4.02 11.79
N THR A 134 -13.01 -4.84 12.72
CA THR A 134 -12.93 -4.56 14.17
C THR A 134 -11.53 -4.79 14.73
N GLU A 135 -10.83 -5.83 14.25
CA GLU A 135 -9.50 -6.21 14.75
C GLU A 135 -8.47 -5.21 14.24
N PHE A 136 -8.52 -4.86 12.94
CA PHE A 136 -7.66 -3.83 12.36
C PHE A 136 -7.85 -2.48 13.06
N PHE A 137 -9.10 -2.09 13.29
CA PHE A 137 -9.42 -0.86 14.00
C PHE A 137 -8.90 -0.87 15.44
N GLY A 138 -9.04 -2.01 16.14
CA GLY A 138 -8.56 -2.18 17.52
C GLY A 138 -7.05 -2.11 17.62
N ALA A 139 -6.34 -2.78 16.71
CA ALA A 139 -4.89 -2.85 16.72
C ALA A 139 -4.21 -1.52 16.38
N PHE A 140 -4.71 -0.80 15.38
CA PHE A 140 -3.98 0.34 14.80
C PHE A 140 -4.68 1.70 14.97
N GLY A 141 -5.97 1.73 15.23
CA GLY A 141 -6.73 2.98 15.32
C GLY A 141 -6.51 3.78 16.61
N SER A 142 -5.81 3.22 17.61
CA SER A 142 -5.65 3.85 18.93
C SER A 142 -4.89 5.18 18.87
N VAL A 143 -3.92 5.30 17.97
CA VAL A 143 -3.03 6.47 17.81
C VAL A 143 -3.66 7.63 17.05
N ALA A 144 -4.79 7.38 16.38
CA ALA A 144 -5.42 8.40 15.53
C ALA A 144 -6.15 9.47 16.34
N ASP A 145 -6.02 10.73 15.90
CA ASP A 145 -6.75 11.89 16.45
C ASP A 145 -8.24 11.81 16.10
N THR A 146 -8.53 11.45 14.86
CA THR A 146 -9.89 11.21 14.37
C THR A 146 -10.01 9.74 13.97
N LYS A 147 -11.02 9.05 14.49
CA LYS A 147 -11.19 7.64 14.17
C LYS A 147 -12.65 7.22 14.17
N ARG A 148 -12.98 6.32 13.26
CA ARG A 148 -14.32 5.75 13.18
C ARG A 148 -14.28 4.30 12.71
N LYS A 149 -14.77 3.40 13.56
CA LYS A 149 -15.11 2.05 13.17
C LYS A 149 -16.47 2.06 12.48
N THR A 150 -16.57 1.46 11.32
CA THR A 150 -17.76 1.40 10.49
C THR A 150 -18.30 -0.03 10.41
N SER A 151 -19.48 -0.21 9.88
CA SER A 151 -20.11 -1.53 9.71
C SER A 151 -19.96 -2.09 8.29
N ALA A 152 -19.59 -1.23 7.34
CA ALA A 152 -19.44 -1.59 5.92
C ALA A 152 -18.48 -0.62 5.20
N ASP A 153 -17.95 -1.06 4.08
CA ASP A 153 -17.06 -0.27 3.22
C ASP A 153 -17.70 1.03 2.72
N SER A 154 -19.00 1.02 2.45
CA SER A 154 -19.72 2.23 2.07
C SER A 154 -19.70 3.30 3.15
N GLU A 155 -19.84 2.92 4.42
CA GLU A 155 -19.75 3.85 5.55
C GLU A 155 -18.32 4.34 5.77
N THR A 156 -17.30 3.48 5.50
CA THR A 156 -15.90 3.88 5.51
C THR A 156 -15.63 4.93 4.44
N ALA A 157 -16.12 4.71 3.22
CA ALA A 157 -15.99 5.66 2.13
C ALA A 157 -16.71 7.00 2.44
N ASP A 158 -17.92 6.94 2.99
CA ASP A 158 -18.68 8.15 3.35
C ASP A 158 -18.01 8.95 4.47
N ALA A 159 -17.43 8.27 5.48
CA ALA A 159 -16.69 8.91 6.54
C ALA A 159 -15.42 9.61 6.03
N LEU A 160 -14.69 8.94 5.14
CA LEU A 160 -13.51 9.51 4.50
C LEU A 160 -13.86 10.70 3.60
N ILE A 161 -14.93 10.61 2.81
CA ILE A 161 -15.43 11.70 1.97
C ILE A 161 -15.83 12.92 2.84
N ALA A 162 -16.45 12.67 4.00
CA ALA A 162 -16.81 13.75 4.91
C ALA A 162 -15.58 14.48 5.47
N GLU A 163 -14.50 13.76 5.80
CA GLU A 163 -13.24 14.37 6.22
C GLU A 163 -12.58 15.16 5.08
N ILE A 164 -12.48 14.57 3.89
CA ILE A 164 -11.87 15.23 2.73
C ILE A 164 -12.60 16.53 2.36
N ASN A 165 -13.91 16.59 2.56
CA ASN A 165 -14.71 17.81 2.36
C ASN A 165 -14.54 18.84 3.48
N GLY A 166 -13.90 18.50 4.59
CA GLY A 166 -13.63 19.43 5.68
C GLY A 166 -12.66 20.53 5.30
N GLU A 167 -12.68 21.64 6.07
CA GLU A 167 -11.73 22.75 5.89
C GLU A 167 -10.30 22.32 6.24
N THR A 168 -10.18 21.50 7.27
CA THR A 168 -8.91 20.91 7.71
C THR A 168 -8.95 19.40 7.48
N ILE A 169 -7.85 18.83 7.03
CA ILE A 169 -7.69 17.41 6.83
C ILE A 169 -6.45 16.93 7.55
N SER A 170 -6.44 15.69 7.99
CA SER A 170 -5.29 15.09 8.65
C SER A 170 -4.10 14.94 7.70
N ASP A 171 -2.89 14.95 8.25
CA ASP A 171 -1.65 14.74 7.48
C ASP A 171 -1.60 13.31 6.92
N ILE A 172 -2.07 12.35 7.73
CA ILE A 172 -2.20 10.96 7.32
C ILE A 172 -3.64 10.49 7.53
N VAL A 173 -4.23 9.95 6.50
CA VAL A 173 -5.55 9.34 6.54
C VAL A 173 -5.45 7.89 6.13
N VAL A 174 -5.86 6.98 6.99
CA VAL A 174 -5.90 5.54 6.72
C VAL A 174 -7.35 5.09 6.60
N ALA A 175 -7.67 4.42 5.51
CA ALA A 175 -8.97 3.81 5.27
C ALA A 175 -8.81 2.33 4.91
N GLN A 176 -9.44 1.43 5.67
CA GLN A 176 -9.43 0.00 5.38
C GLN A 176 -10.81 -0.44 4.90
N PHE A 177 -10.82 -1.23 3.83
CA PHE A 177 -11.97 -1.84 3.19
C PHE A 177 -11.89 -3.37 3.33
N GLY A 178 -12.87 -3.96 3.99
CA GLY A 178 -12.95 -5.40 4.25
C GLY A 178 -13.88 -6.17 3.33
N GLY A 179 -14.54 -5.52 2.37
CA GLY A 179 -15.59 -6.15 1.55
C GLY A 179 -15.07 -7.26 0.65
N VAL A 180 -13.86 -7.12 0.09
CA VAL A 180 -13.26 -8.19 -0.74
C VAL A 180 -12.93 -9.40 0.11
N GLN A 181 -12.36 -9.18 1.31
CA GLN A 181 -12.12 -10.24 2.29
C GLN A 181 -13.40 -10.98 2.66
N GLN A 182 -14.44 -10.25 3.01
CA GLN A 182 -15.72 -10.83 3.41
C GLN A 182 -16.36 -11.68 2.31
N ILE A 183 -16.30 -11.23 1.06
CA ILE A 183 -16.81 -11.98 -0.09
C ILE A 183 -15.95 -13.22 -0.35
N GLY A 184 -14.63 -13.09 -0.27
CA GLY A 184 -13.71 -14.23 -0.42
C GLY A 184 -13.92 -15.30 0.65
N GLU A 185 -14.17 -14.92 1.90
CA GLU A 185 -14.52 -15.86 2.98
C GLU A 185 -15.85 -16.59 2.75
N GLN A 186 -16.83 -15.93 2.15
CA GLN A 186 -18.16 -16.49 1.90
C GLN A 186 -18.22 -17.39 0.65
N HIS A 187 -17.49 -17.04 -0.40
CA HIS A 187 -17.62 -17.66 -1.73
C HIS A 187 -16.32 -18.30 -2.23
N GLY A 188 -15.23 -18.20 -1.48
CA GLY A 188 -13.88 -18.54 -1.90
C GLY A 188 -13.18 -17.39 -2.64
N PHE A 189 -11.90 -17.25 -2.43
CA PHE A 189 -11.08 -16.24 -3.14
C PHE A 189 -10.73 -16.69 -4.56
N TRP A 190 -10.54 -17.98 -4.73
CA TRP A 190 -9.95 -18.59 -5.91
C TRP A 190 -10.77 -19.74 -6.46
N SER A 191 -10.99 -19.78 -7.76
CA SER A 191 -11.56 -20.93 -8.47
C SER A 191 -10.50 -22.01 -8.73
N ASN A 192 -9.25 -21.60 -8.90
CA ASN A 192 -8.05 -22.42 -9.02
C ASN A 192 -6.82 -21.57 -8.68
N GLU A 193 -5.59 -22.14 -8.74
CA GLU A 193 -4.35 -21.47 -8.36
C GLU A 193 -4.03 -20.15 -9.13
N THR A 194 -4.69 -19.91 -10.26
CA THR A 194 -4.41 -18.74 -11.12
C THR A 194 -5.63 -17.87 -11.38
N THR A 195 -6.82 -18.31 -10.97
CA THR A 195 -8.07 -17.66 -11.36
C THR A 195 -8.88 -17.27 -10.12
N PRO A 196 -9.02 -15.97 -9.84
CA PRO A 196 -9.92 -15.48 -8.80
C PRO A 196 -11.38 -15.86 -9.10
N THR A 197 -12.22 -15.92 -8.07
CA THR A 197 -13.66 -16.08 -8.26
C THR A 197 -14.28 -14.82 -8.84
N SER A 198 -15.40 -14.95 -9.55
CA SER A 198 -16.17 -13.82 -10.08
C SER A 198 -16.67 -12.88 -8.97
N GLU A 199 -17.02 -13.46 -7.84
CA GLU A 199 -17.48 -12.77 -6.65
C GLU A 199 -16.40 -11.82 -6.08
N VAL A 200 -15.17 -12.28 -6.03
CA VAL A 200 -14.02 -11.45 -5.63
C VAL A 200 -13.77 -10.32 -6.63
N ILE A 201 -13.85 -10.61 -7.93
CA ILE A 201 -13.71 -9.58 -8.97
C ILE A 201 -14.83 -8.52 -8.86
N ASP A 202 -16.06 -8.92 -8.58
CA ASP A 202 -17.19 -7.99 -8.39
C ASP A 202 -17.04 -7.21 -7.07
N ALA A 203 -16.48 -7.79 -6.03
CA ALA A 203 -16.16 -7.07 -4.81
C ALA A 203 -15.06 -6.01 -5.04
N ILE A 204 -14.03 -6.31 -5.82
CA ILE A 204 -13.02 -5.33 -6.24
C ILE A 204 -13.65 -4.19 -7.04
N TYR A 205 -14.60 -4.47 -7.94
CA TYR A 205 -15.34 -3.44 -8.66
C TYR A 205 -16.09 -2.49 -7.71
N ASN A 206 -16.70 -3.00 -6.65
CA ASN A 206 -17.37 -2.18 -5.66
C ASN A 206 -16.40 -1.26 -4.91
N VAL A 207 -15.25 -1.77 -4.50
CA VAL A 207 -14.21 -0.96 -3.83
C VAL A 207 -13.62 0.07 -4.79
N ASP A 208 -13.37 -0.29 -6.06
CA ASP A 208 -12.93 0.64 -7.09
C ASP A 208 -13.92 1.81 -7.25
N ALA A 209 -15.21 1.55 -7.19
CA ALA A 209 -16.24 2.60 -7.22
C ALA A 209 -16.20 3.52 -5.99
N PHE A 210 -15.88 3.00 -4.79
CA PHE A 210 -15.65 3.84 -3.61
C PHE A 210 -14.41 4.70 -3.76
N ILE A 211 -13.30 4.13 -4.24
CA ILE A 211 -12.07 4.87 -4.54
C ILE A 211 -12.37 6.00 -5.52
N GLY A 212 -13.18 5.75 -6.56
CA GLY A 212 -13.57 6.79 -7.51
C GLY A 212 -14.33 7.96 -6.89
N LYS A 213 -15.24 7.69 -5.95
CA LYS A 213 -15.94 8.75 -5.21
C LYS A 213 -14.98 9.55 -4.33
N ILE A 214 -14.07 8.87 -3.65
CA ILE A 214 -13.05 9.48 -2.79
C ILE A 214 -12.15 10.38 -3.62
N MET A 215 -11.57 9.87 -4.71
CA MET A 215 -10.68 10.63 -5.59
C MET A 215 -11.36 11.85 -6.19
N LYS A 216 -12.61 11.70 -6.62
CA LYS A 216 -13.40 12.83 -7.15
C LYS A 216 -13.55 13.97 -6.14
N VAL A 217 -13.76 13.65 -4.87
CA VAL A 217 -13.89 14.67 -3.81
C VAL A 217 -12.53 15.24 -3.47
N LEU A 218 -11.50 14.42 -3.42
CA LEU A 218 -10.13 14.84 -3.17
C LEU A 218 -9.65 15.85 -4.23
N GLU A 219 -9.81 15.52 -5.50
CA GLU A 219 -9.40 16.39 -6.62
C GLU A 219 -10.25 17.67 -6.74
N ALA A 220 -11.45 17.66 -6.17
CA ALA A 220 -12.34 18.83 -6.13
C ALA A 220 -12.04 19.78 -4.95
N ARG A 221 -11.10 19.47 -4.07
CA ARG A 221 -10.71 20.35 -2.96
C ARG A 221 -10.21 21.70 -3.48
N PRO A 222 -10.62 22.82 -2.88
CA PRO A 222 -10.18 24.14 -3.32
C PRO A 222 -8.66 24.36 -3.30
N ARG A 223 -7.97 23.63 -2.41
CA ARG A 223 -6.51 23.71 -2.23
C ARG A 223 -5.75 22.53 -2.83
N TYR A 224 -6.42 21.62 -3.53
CA TYR A 224 -5.80 20.38 -4.05
C TYR A 224 -4.48 20.61 -4.79
N VAL A 225 -4.40 21.67 -5.59
CA VAL A 225 -3.18 22.01 -6.35
C VAL A 225 -2.04 22.53 -5.47
N GLN A 226 -2.34 22.96 -4.25
CA GLN A 226 -1.39 23.46 -3.25
C GLN A 226 -1.06 22.41 -2.19
N GLU A 227 -1.84 21.34 -2.15
CA GLU A 227 -1.66 20.18 -1.26
C GLU A 227 -0.91 19.09 -2.03
N ASN A 228 0.20 18.60 -1.48
CA ASN A 228 0.93 17.48 -2.08
C ASN A 228 0.35 16.16 -1.57
N TRP A 229 -0.40 15.45 -2.40
CA TRP A 229 -1.08 14.22 -2.03
C TRP A 229 -0.34 12.99 -2.53
N LEU A 230 0.04 12.10 -1.61
CA LEU A 230 0.36 10.72 -1.94
C LEU A 230 -0.85 9.84 -1.61
N VAL A 231 -1.42 9.20 -2.62
CA VAL A 231 -2.47 8.20 -2.43
C VAL A 231 -1.86 6.81 -2.58
N VAL A 232 -1.88 6.05 -1.49
CA VAL A 232 -1.39 4.67 -1.44
C VAL A 232 -2.59 3.74 -1.48
N ILE A 233 -2.70 2.87 -2.48
CA ILE A 233 -3.71 1.83 -2.54
C ILE A 233 -2.99 0.50 -2.51
N THR A 234 -3.29 -0.32 -1.51
CA THR A 234 -2.58 -1.59 -1.33
C THR A 234 -3.50 -2.66 -0.76
N SER A 235 -3.09 -3.90 -0.84
CA SER A 235 -3.74 -5.00 -0.14
C SER A 235 -2.86 -5.53 0.99
N SER A 236 -3.48 -6.00 2.05
CA SER A 236 -2.78 -6.67 3.15
C SER A 236 -2.29 -8.05 2.73
N TYR A 237 -3.12 -8.78 1.98
CA TYR A 237 -2.82 -10.09 1.41
C TYR A 237 -3.84 -10.46 0.32
N GLY A 238 -3.60 -11.57 -0.38
CA GLY A 238 -4.39 -11.98 -1.55
C GLY A 238 -5.54 -12.95 -1.27
N GLY A 239 -5.84 -13.21 0.00
CA GLY A 239 -6.83 -14.21 0.39
C GLY A 239 -6.26 -15.62 0.51
N VAL A 240 -7.11 -16.55 0.94
CA VAL A 240 -6.73 -17.95 1.21
C VAL A 240 -6.96 -18.81 -0.04
N TYR A 241 -6.02 -19.69 -0.34
CA TYR A 241 -6.16 -20.75 -1.31
C TYR A 241 -5.74 -22.10 -0.68
N GLU A 242 -6.68 -23.01 -0.56
CA GLU A 242 -6.46 -24.31 0.11
C GLU A 242 -5.93 -25.42 -0.83
N GLY A 243 -5.85 -25.13 -2.12
CA GLY A 243 -5.38 -26.07 -3.12
C GLY A 243 -3.85 -26.22 -3.14
N ASN A 244 -3.36 -27.25 -3.80
CA ASN A 244 -1.93 -27.36 -4.09
C ASN A 244 -1.54 -26.27 -5.08
N VAL A 245 -0.46 -25.57 -4.78
CA VAL A 245 0.10 -24.52 -5.63
C VAL A 245 1.45 -24.97 -6.16
N THR A 246 1.66 -24.83 -7.47
CA THR A 246 2.94 -25.05 -8.11
C THR A 246 3.31 -23.82 -8.92
N PRO A 247 3.52 -22.67 -8.27
CA PRO A 247 3.73 -21.40 -8.96
C PRO A 247 5.07 -21.37 -9.66
N ALA A 248 5.12 -20.72 -10.81
CA ALA A 248 6.38 -20.47 -11.53
C ALA A 248 7.30 -19.55 -10.73
N SER A 249 6.72 -18.70 -9.88
CA SER A 249 7.44 -17.80 -8.97
C SER A 249 6.59 -17.50 -7.74
N LEU A 250 7.20 -16.97 -6.67
CA LEU A 250 6.48 -16.51 -5.48
C LEU A 250 5.41 -15.46 -5.82
N TYR A 251 5.64 -14.66 -6.85
CA TYR A 251 4.71 -13.62 -7.29
C TYR A 251 3.45 -14.17 -7.99
N ASP A 252 3.50 -15.42 -8.43
CA ASP A 252 2.38 -16.12 -9.05
C ASP A 252 1.62 -16.98 -8.03
N ASP A 253 2.10 -17.06 -6.79
CA ASP A 253 1.43 -17.79 -5.71
C ASP A 253 0.24 -16.95 -5.19
N PRO A 254 -1.00 -17.43 -5.35
CA PRO A 254 -2.19 -16.72 -4.91
C PRO A 254 -2.22 -16.43 -3.41
N ARG A 255 -1.50 -17.23 -2.61
CA ARG A 255 -1.43 -17.09 -1.15
C ARG A 255 -0.49 -15.96 -0.72
N LEU A 256 0.47 -15.60 -1.57
CA LEU A 256 1.53 -14.63 -1.26
C LEU A 256 1.39 -13.33 -2.03
N ASN A 257 0.67 -13.35 -3.15
CA ASN A 257 0.56 -12.22 -4.04
C ASN A 257 -0.28 -11.08 -3.43
N SER A 258 0.16 -9.86 -3.64
CA SER A 258 -0.54 -8.64 -3.22
C SER A 258 -0.48 -7.54 -4.29
N PHE A 259 -1.17 -6.43 -4.06
CA PHE A 259 -1.25 -5.28 -4.94
C PHE A 259 -0.72 -4.03 -4.24
N MET A 260 -0.07 -3.15 -5.01
CA MET A 260 0.28 -1.82 -4.54
C MET A 260 0.22 -0.79 -5.66
N MET A 261 -0.25 0.41 -5.33
CA MET A 261 -0.22 1.60 -6.17
C MET A 261 0.13 2.82 -5.32
N LEU A 262 1.07 3.61 -5.80
CA LEU A 262 1.44 4.92 -5.28
C LEU A 262 1.04 5.96 -6.32
N TYR A 263 -0.01 6.70 -6.06
CA TYR A 263 -0.54 7.72 -6.97
C TYR A 263 -0.19 9.13 -6.46
N ASN A 264 0.27 9.95 -7.37
CA ASN A 264 0.34 11.40 -7.20
C ASN A 264 0.05 12.05 -8.55
N SER A 265 -0.69 13.15 -8.56
CA SER A 265 -1.09 13.82 -9.80
C SER A 265 0.07 14.25 -10.72
N ARG A 266 1.30 14.24 -10.20
CA ARG A 266 2.53 14.60 -10.89
C ARG A 266 3.39 13.40 -11.32
N PHE A 267 3.10 12.20 -10.82
CA PHE A 267 3.89 11.04 -11.20
C PHE A 267 3.70 10.71 -12.70
N ALA A 268 4.74 10.20 -13.30
CA ALA A 268 4.64 9.48 -14.55
C ALA A 268 4.22 8.03 -14.27
N SER A 269 3.52 7.42 -15.24
CA SER A 269 3.12 6.03 -15.12
C SER A 269 4.34 5.10 -15.10
N LYS A 270 4.44 4.25 -14.08
CA LYS A 270 5.47 3.22 -13.98
C LYS A 270 4.90 1.92 -13.45
N LEU A 271 4.82 0.90 -14.30
CA LEU A 271 4.57 -0.48 -13.84
C LEU A 271 5.89 -1.04 -13.31
N LEU A 272 5.92 -1.34 -12.03
CA LEU A 272 7.03 -2.02 -11.38
C LEU A 272 6.96 -3.50 -11.71
N GLN A 273 7.94 -3.98 -12.46
CA GLN A 273 8.00 -5.35 -12.94
C GLN A 273 8.43 -6.29 -11.82
N ARG A 274 7.92 -7.52 -11.87
CA ARG A 274 8.44 -8.57 -10.98
C ARG A 274 9.90 -8.85 -11.31
N PRO A 275 10.74 -9.17 -10.30
CA PRO A 275 12.10 -9.64 -10.55
C PRO A 275 12.15 -10.88 -11.45
N GLY A 276 13.22 -11.04 -12.19
CA GLY A 276 13.48 -12.26 -12.95
C GLY A 276 13.67 -13.48 -12.04
N SER A 277 13.57 -14.67 -12.63
CA SER A 277 13.69 -15.94 -11.88
C SER A 277 14.98 -16.06 -11.06
N ASP A 278 16.09 -15.51 -11.56
CA ASP A 278 17.39 -15.57 -10.88
C ASP A 278 17.45 -14.69 -9.61
N GLU A 279 16.48 -13.76 -9.47
CA GLU A 279 16.38 -12.87 -8.32
C GLU A 279 15.45 -13.40 -7.23
N LEU A 280 14.71 -14.48 -7.49
CA LEU A 280 13.77 -15.10 -6.53
C LEU A 280 14.43 -15.74 -5.31
N GLN A 281 15.75 -15.85 -5.29
CA GLN A 281 16.50 -16.25 -4.09
C GLN A 281 16.40 -15.25 -2.95
N TYR A 282 15.94 -14.03 -3.23
CA TYR A 282 15.75 -12.98 -2.22
C TYR A 282 14.32 -13.01 -1.71
N LYS A 283 14.17 -12.79 -0.42
CA LYS A 283 12.89 -12.71 0.26
C LYS A 283 12.39 -11.27 0.22
N PHE A 284 11.20 -11.09 -0.28
CA PHE A 284 10.52 -9.80 -0.33
C PHE A 284 9.28 -9.83 0.58
N TYR A 285 8.90 -8.68 1.07
CA TYR A 285 7.79 -8.55 2.00
C TYR A 285 6.81 -7.49 1.52
N SER A 286 5.53 -7.79 1.65
CA SER A 286 4.45 -6.91 1.27
C SER A 286 4.36 -5.70 2.20
N PRO A 287 3.70 -4.69 1.72
CA PRO A 287 3.30 -4.34 0.34
C PRO A 287 4.26 -3.39 -0.35
N TYR A 288 5.36 -3.06 0.27
CA TYR A 288 6.32 -2.06 -0.22
C TYR A 288 7.44 -2.65 -1.07
N PHE A 289 7.45 -3.95 -1.27
CA PHE A 289 8.38 -4.60 -2.16
C PHE A 289 7.77 -4.99 -3.44
N VAL A 290 8.17 -4.34 -4.47
CA VAL A 290 7.47 -4.45 -5.73
C VAL A 290 8.39 -4.16 -6.89
N GLY A 291 9.23 -4.99 -7.26
CA GLY A 291 9.95 -4.84 -8.50
C GLY A 291 11.46 -5.02 -8.42
N PRO A 292 12.16 -4.78 -9.52
CA PRO A 292 13.62 -4.91 -9.61
C PRO A 292 14.33 -4.02 -8.58
N GLY A 293 15.48 -4.45 -8.16
CA GLY A 293 16.31 -3.66 -7.24
C GLY A 293 16.08 -3.91 -5.76
N GLN A 294 15.11 -4.72 -5.40
CA GLN A 294 14.77 -5.02 -4.01
C GLN A 294 15.82 -5.82 -3.24
N LYS A 295 16.90 -6.24 -3.87
CA LYS A 295 18.05 -6.83 -3.18
C LYS A 295 18.58 -5.93 -2.08
N ALA A 296 18.68 -4.64 -2.35
CA ALA A 296 19.10 -3.66 -1.36
C ALA A 296 18.08 -3.51 -0.24
N THR A 297 16.80 -3.48 -0.61
CA THR A 297 15.70 -3.33 0.33
C THR A 297 15.43 -4.58 1.14
N THR A 298 15.72 -5.77 0.61
CA THR A 298 15.63 -7.01 1.38
C THR A 298 16.49 -6.94 2.66
N ASN A 299 17.70 -6.42 2.56
CA ASN A 299 18.55 -6.23 3.73
C ASN A 299 17.98 -5.17 4.68
N ALA A 300 17.42 -4.10 4.14
CA ALA A 300 16.77 -3.05 4.94
C ALA A 300 15.56 -3.60 5.71
N VAL A 301 14.73 -4.41 5.05
CA VAL A 301 13.59 -5.07 5.70
C VAL A 301 14.04 -6.04 6.78
N MET A 302 15.03 -6.88 6.51
CA MET A 302 15.57 -7.81 7.50
C MET A 302 16.15 -7.10 8.73
N THR A 303 16.55 -5.84 8.58
CA THR A 303 17.01 -4.98 9.68
C THR A 303 15.87 -4.20 10.36
N GLY A 304 14.64 -4.35 9.88
CA GLY A 304 13.47 -3.62 10.38
C GLY A 304 13.33 -2.21 9.83
N ASN A 305 14.11 -1.87 8.81
CA ASN A 305 13.98 -0.62 8.07
C ASN A 305 13.16 -0.85 6.80
N THR A 306 12.23 0.05 6.48
CA THR A 306 11.35 -0.10 5.33
C THR A 306 11.28 1.16 4.50
N GLU A 307 11.37 1.02 3.21
CA GLU A 307 11.30 2.15 2.29
C GLU A 307 9.90 2.71 2.16
N PHE A 308 8.88 1.86 2.26
CA PHE A 308 7.49 2.33 2.30
C PHE A 308 7.26 3.30 3.46
N PHE A 309 7.81 2.99 4.61
CA PHE A 309 7.77 3.85 5.77
C PHE A 309 8.47 5.19 5.51
N ASN A 310 9.64 5.15 4.89
CA ASN A 310 10.40 6.34 4.53
C ASN A 310 9.67 7.21 3.50
N ILE A 311 8.99 6.61 2.52
CA ILE A 311 8.17 7.35 1.55
C ILE A 311 7.05 8.12 2.25
N CYS A 312 6.35 7.50 3.18
CA CYS A 312 5.31 8.20 3.95
C CYS A 312 5.89 9.35 4.78
N LEU A 313 7.06 9.15 5.39
CA LEU A 313 7.77 10.20 6.13
C LEU A 313 8.18 11.37 5.24
N LEU A 314 8.79 11.10 4.08
CA LEU A 314 9.20 12.12 3.14
C LEU A 314 8.03 12.98 2.68
N TYR A 315 6.88 12.37 2.40
CA TYR A 315 5.70 13.11 1.96
C TYR A 315 5.09 14.02 3.04
N THR A 316 5.26 13.68 4.30
CA THR A 316 4.68 14.45 5.41
C THR A 316 5.65 15.46 6.01
N SER A 317 6.95 15.16 6.08
CA SER A 317 7.96 16.02 6.72
C SER A 317 8.64 16.99 5.75
N ASP A 318 9.08 16.53 4.59
CA ASP A 318 9.85 17.38 3.67
C ASP A 318 9.01 18.43 2.95
N ALA A 319 7.72 18.17 2.73
CA ALA A 319 6.82 19.16 2.14
C ALA A 319 6.56 20.38 3.06
N ALA A 320 6.78 20.22 4.36
CA ALA A 320 6.57 21.29 5.35
C ALA A 320 7.85 22.10 5.64
N ASP A 321 9.03 21.49 5.54
CA ASP A 321 10.27 22.11 6.02
C ASP A 321 11.14 22.77 4.93
N GLU A 322 11.02 22.37 3.65
CA GLU A 322 11.96 22.84 2.62
C GLU A 322 11.39 23.79 1.57
N GLY A 323 10.09 24.09 1.57
CA GLY A 323 9.51 25.00 0.57
C GLY A 323 9.78 24.50 -0.86
N LEU A 324 9.77 23.16 -1.07
CA LEU A 324 9.98 22.50 -2.34
C LEU A 324 8.72 22.40 -3.17
#